data_23db73349fa43cf401a2c57bc2472891
#
_entry.id   23db73349fa43cf401a2c57bc2472891
#
_cell.length_a   1.000
_cell.length_b   1.000
_cell.length_c   1.000
_cell.angle_alpha   90.00
_cell.angle_beta   90.00
_cell.angle_gamma   90.00
#
_symmetry.space_group_name_H-M   'P 1'
#
loop_
_entity.id
_entity.type
_entity.pdbx_description
1 polymer ?
#
loop_
_entity_poly.entity_id
_entity_poly.type
_entity_poly.pdbx_seq_one_letter_code
_entity_poly.pdbx_strand_id
1 'polypeptide(L)'
;MFLAMVLLVCSLAASGQSASSIRLNEVLVINVDNFVDDYGSRSGWIELFNNSPGTIDLKGCYLTNDVNNPRKYMIPKGDVKTKIPPRQHALFWADNKASRGTFHLNFTLDPERENTIFIFDSDGKTLIDKVTVPAGQKPDVSYGLTLDGGDTWATLEKVTPDTNNKVLDSNEKIENFQTNDPWGIGMTVTAMAVVFAGLIVLYFLFKQVGRIAIHASRRRSEKAGLSGAAVKSSGQESGEIFAAIALALYEVSEDTHDIESTVLTMSKVARRYSPWNSKIYGLRNLPARR
;
A
#
# COMPACT_ATOMS: atom_id res chain seq x y z
N MET A 1 -2.15 22.31 32.21
CA MET A 1 -2.78 21.24 32.99
C MET A 1 -3.69 20.34 32.12
N PHE A 2 -4.53 20.90 31.28
CA PHE A 2 -5.43 20.13 30.41
C PHE A 2 -4.71 19.23 29.38
N LEU A 3 -3.64 19.71 28.74
CA LEU A 3 -2.85 18.99 27.77
C LEU A 3 -2.10 17.77 28.39
N ALA A 4 -1.63 17.92 29.61
CA ALA A 4 -0.96 16.84 30.37
C ALA A 4 -1.96 15.74 30.78
N MET A 5 -3.21 16.10 31.04
CA MET A 5 -4.27 15.17 31.40
C MET A 5 -4.75 14.37 30.18
N VAL A 6 -4.79 15.00 28.98
CA VAL A 6 -5.11 14.29 27.72
C VAL A 6 -4.01 13.31 27.33
N LEU A 7 -2.74 13.66 27.53
CA LEU A 7 -1.61 12.74 27.31
C LEU A 7 -1.59 11.56 28.30
N LEU A 8 -2.01 11.78 29.54
CA LEU A 8 -2.11 10.72 30.55
C LEU A 8 -3.25 9.73 30.25
N VAL A 9 -4.36 10.19 29.68
CA VAL A 9 -5.50 9.34 29.28
C VAL A 9 -5.15 8.49 28.05
N CYS A 10 -4.35 9.03 27.10
CA CYS A 10 -3.86 8.25 25.95
C CYS A 10 -2.85 7.15 26.32
N SER A 11 -2.11 7.30 27.44
CA SER A 11 -1.13 6.29 27.85
C SER A 11 -1.75 5.07 28.54
N LEU A 12 -2.99 5.15 29.00
CA LEU A 12 -3.71 4.03 29.63
C LEU A 12 -4.35 3.04 28.62
N ALA A 13 -4.36 3.36 27.32
CA ALA A 13 -4.91 2.49 26.28
C ALA A 13 -3.88 1.52 25.67
N ALA A 14 -2.66 1.47 26.17
CA ALA A 14 -1.67 0.47 25.77
C ALA A 14 -1.86 -0.85 26.58
N SER A 15 -3.08 -1.38 26.63
CA SER A 15 -3.29 -2.77 27.01
C SER A 15 -2.62 -3.62 25.96
N GLY A 16 -1.62 -4.42 26.33
CA GLY A 16 -1.00 -5.40 25.49
C GLY A 16 -2.10 -6.23 24.82
N GLN A 17 -2.04 -6.37 23.49
CA GLN A 17 -3.09 -7.07 22.78
C GLN A 17 -3.06 -8.53 23.19
N SER A 18 -4.14 -8.99 23.77
CA SER A 18 -4.33 -10.36 24.21
C SER A 18 -4.44 -11.27 22.99
N ALA A 19 -3.91 -12.48 23.09
CA ALA A 19 -4.11 -13.53 22.09
C ALA A 19 -5.60 -13.90 21.88
N SER A 20 -6.51 -13.40 22.72
CA SER A 20 -7.96 -13.61 22.63
C SER A 20 -8.60 -13.14 21.32
N SER A 21 -7.92 -12.32 20.53
CA SER A 21 -8.43 -11.87 19.22
C SER A 21 -7.92 -12.74 18.05
N ILE A 22 -7.20 -13.81 18.32
CA ILE A 22 -6.86 -14.84 17.33
C ILE A 22 -8.09 -15.71 17.08
N ARG A 23 -8.32 -16.04 15.82
CA ARG A 23 -9.38 -16.94 15.37
C ARG A 23 -8.80 -18.07 14.55
N LEU A 24 -9.37 -19.25 14.67
CA LEU A 24 -9.19 -20.30 13.68
C LEU A 24 -9.92 -19.84 12.40
N ASN A 25 -9.25 -19.92 11.26
CA ASN A 25 -9.76 -19.33 10.00
C ASN A 25 -10.07 -20.37 8.95
N GLU A 26 -9.14 -21.27 8.69
CA GLU A 26 -9.26 -22.30 7.67
C GLU A 26 -8.52 -23.57 8.10
N VAL A 27 -9.03 -24.73 7.71
CA VAL A 27 -8.43 -26.05 7.98
C VAL A 27 -8.49 -26.89 6.73
N LEU A 28 -7.34 -27.36 6.26
CA LEU A 28 -7.22 -28.38 5.22
C LEU A 28 -6.80 -29.72 5.85
N VAL A 29 -7.67 -30.71 5.77
CA VAL A 29 -7.39 -32.04 6.35
C VAL A 29 -6.54 -32.89 5.42
N ILE A 30 -6.89 -32.96 4.13
CA ILE A 30 -6.23 -33.79 3.11
C ILE A 30 -5.61 -32.86 2.05
N ASN A 31 -4.29 -32.77 2.04
CA ASN A 31 -3.51 -31.99 1.10
C ASN A 31 -2.81 -32.91 0.11
N VAL A 32 -3.28 -32.96 -1.13
CA VAL A 32 -2.73 -33.80 -2.21
C VAL A 32 -1.94 -32.98 -3.20
N ASP A 33 -2.52 -31.91 -3.73
CA ASP A 33 -1.90 -31.06 -4.75
C ASP A 33 -2.02 -29.55 -4.45
N ASN A 34 -2.04 -29.21 -3.18
CA ASN A 34 -2.13 -27.83 -2.71
C ASN A 34 -0.78 -27.34 -2.15
N PHE A 35 -0.82 -26.38 -1.27
CA PHE A 35 0.32 -25.69 -0.68
C PHE A 35 1.32 -26.66 -0.01
N VAL A 36 2.61 -26.39 -0.13
CA VAL A 36 3.70 -27.22 0.42
C VAL A 36 4.40 -26.49 1.56
N ASP A 37 4.96 -27.25 2.51
CA ASP A 37 5.79 -26.71 3.57
C ASP A 37 7.19 -26.32 3.05
N ASP A 38 8.00 -25.71 3.92
CA ASP A 38 9.40 -25.31 3.61
C ASP A 38 10.30 -26.53 3.23
N TYR A 39 9.84 -27.75 3.48
CA TYR A 39 10.52 -29.00 3.14
C TYR A 39 9.97 -29.69 1.89
N GLY A 40 9.02 -29.02 1.18
CA GLY A 40 8.37 -29.57 -0.01
C GLY A 40 7.37 -30.70 0.29
N SER A 41 6.94 -30.86 1.55
CA SER A 41 5.95 -31.88 1.93
C SER A 41 4.55 -31.29 1.89
N ARG A 42 3.57 -32.13 1.50
CA ARG A 42 2.14 -31.80 1.57
C ARG A 42 1.53 -32.48 2.78
N SER A 43 1.09 -31.68 3.72
CA SER A 43 0.42 -32.15 4.94
C SER A 43 -0.84 -31.33 5.17
N GLY A 44 -1.78 -31.86 5.93
CA GLY A 44 -2.90 -31.06 6.42
C GLY A 44 -2.40 -29.87 7.22
N TRP A 45 -3.17 -28.78 7.25
CA TRP A 45 -2.78 -27.58 7.96
C TRP A 45 -3.96 -26.86 8.59
N ILE A 46 -3.64 -25.98 9.51
CA ILE A 46 -4.56 -25.14 10.29
C ILE A 46 -4.09 -23.70 10.14
N GLU A 47 -4.99 -22.82 9.76
CA GLU A 47 -4.71 -21.40 9.64
C GLU A 47 -5.34 -20.63 10.79
N LEU A 48 -4.56 -19.71 11.34
CA LEU A 48 -4.99 -18.74 12.33
C LEU A 48 -5.02 -17.35 11.71
N PHE A 49 -6.00 -16.56 12.10
CA PHE A 49 -6.18 -15.18 11.65
C PHE A 49 -6.14 -14.20 12.81
N ASN A 50 -5.42 -13.11 12.66
CA ASN A 50 -5.42 -12.00 13.61
C ASN A 50 -6.56 -11.04 13.33
N ASN A 51 -7.65 -11.16 14.07
CA ASN A 51 -8.83 -10.30 13.93
C ASN A 51 -8.69 -8.95 14.66
N SER A 52 -7.53 -8.62 15.20
CA SER A 52 -7.29 -7.35 15.91
C SER A 52 -6.67 -6.28 15.00
N PRO A 53 -6.77 -4.98 15.39
CA PRO A 53 -6.12 -3.89 14.68
C PRO A 53 -4.60 -3.79 14.95
N GLY A 54 -4.04 -4.66 15.78
CA GLY A 54 -2.61 -4.63 16.13
C GLY A 54 -1.94 -6.00 16.01
N THR A 55 -0.63 -6.03 16.16
CA THR A 55 0.17 -7.26 16.12
C THR A 55 -0.07 -8.11 17.36
N ILE A 56 -0.38 -9.39 17.19
CA ILE A 56 -0.52 -10.38 18.26
C ILE A 56 0.67 -11.33 18.24
N ASP A 57 1.20 -11.66 19.42
CA ASP A 57 2.27 -12.63 19.57
C ASP A 57 1.70 -13.95 20.13
N LEU A 58 1.77 -15.01 19.33
CA LEU A 58 1.27 -16.35 19.70
C LEU A 58 2.19 -17.13 20.62
N LYS A 59 3.34 -16.57 20.98
CA LYS A 59 4.34 -17.27 21.83
C LYS A 59 3.70 -17.82 23.11
N GLY A 60 3.89 -19.10 23.33
CA GLY A 60 3.40 -19.81 24.53
C GLY A 60 1.94 -20.20 24.49
N CYS A 61 1.16 -19.80 23.48
CA CYS A 61 -0.19 -20.34 23.26
C CYS A 61 -0.11 -21.81 22.87
N TYR A 62 -1.22 -22.51 23.00
CA TYR A 62 -1.28 -23.95 22.76
C TYR A 62 -2.29 -24.29 21.68
N LEU A 63 -1.89 -25.14 20.73
CA LEU A 63 -2.77 -25.78 19.75
C LEU A 63 -2.95 -27.25 20.12
N THR A 64 -4.18 -27.74 20.06
CA THR A 64 -4.48 -29.13 20.33
C THR A 64 -5.69 -29.63 19.53
N ASN A 65 -5.68 -30.91 19.22
CA ASN A 65 -6.84 -31.63 18.72
C ASN A 65 -7.45 -32.58 19.79
N ASP A 66 -7.07 -32.38 21.06
CA ASP A 66 -7.56 -33.19 22.18
C ASP A 66 -7.94 -32.27 23.35
N VAL A 67 -9.22 -32.22 23.68
CA VAL A 67 -9.74 -31.41 24.79
C VAL A 67 -9.19 -31.81 26.15
N ASN A 68 -8.83 -33.10 26.31
CA ASN A 68 -8.27 -33.60 27.57
C ASN A 68 -6.78 -33.23 27.73
N ASN A 69 -6.13 -32.84 26.65
CA ASN A 69 -4.74 -32.37 26.66
C ASN A 69 -4.61 -30.98 26.05
N PRO A 70 -5.04 -29.91 26.75
CA PRO A 70 -5.00 -28.54 26.23
C PRO A 70 -3.58 -28.01 25.96
N ARG A 71 -2.57 -28.63 26.51
CA ARG A 71 -1.15 -28.25 26.35
C ARG A 71 -0.36 -29.16 25.40
N LYS A 72 -1.04 -29.77 24.42
CA LYS A 72 -0.46 -30.77 23.52
C LYS A 72 0.67 -30.19 22.68
N TYR A 73 0.47 -29.06 22.03
CA TYR A 73 1.50 -28.35 21.29
C TYR A 73 1.62 -26.90 21.79
N MET A 74 2.77 -26.57 22.36
CA MET A 74 3.09 -25.21 22.77
C MET A 74 3.82 -24.48 21.65
N ILE A 75 3.31 -23.35 21.22
CA ILE A 75 3.98 -22.48 20.24
C ILE A 75 5.25 -21.93 20.89
N PRO A 76 6.44 -22.19 20.32
CA PRO A 76 7.72 -21.83 20.91
C PRO A 76 7.87 -20.33 21.16
N LYS A 77 8.57 -20.01 22.26
CA LYS A 77 8.91 -18.63 22.61
C LYS A 77 10.24 -18.28 21.96
N GLY A 78 10.28 -17.29 21.13
CA GLY A 78 11.53 -16.80 20.54
C GLY A 78 11.56 -16.75 19.01
N ASP A 79 10.58 -17.33 18.35
CA ASP A 79 10.43 -17.15 16.91
C ASP A 79 9.72 -15.83 16.61
N VAL A 80 10.32 -15.00 15.76
CA VAL A 80 9.76 -13.70 15.36
C VAL A 80 8.49 -13.88 14.51
N LYS A 81 8.40 -14.98 13.78
CA LYS A 81 7.24 -15.31 12.93
C LYS A 81 5.97 -15.62 13.72
N THR A 82 6.04 -15.82 15.03
CA THR A 82 4.85 -15.95 15.90
C THR A 82 4.10 -14.65 16.12
N LYS A 83 4.70 -13.52 15.73
CA LYS A 83 4.05 -12.22 15.75
C LYS A 83 3.26 -12.02 14.49
N ILE A 84 1.94 -12.15 14.59
CA ILE A 84 1.02 -11.98 13.46
C ILE A 84 0.60 -10.51 13.38
N PRO A 85 0.92 -9.79 12.30
CA PRO A 85 0.46 -8.43 12.06
C PRO A 85 -1.08 -8.33 12.01
N PRO A 86 -1.66 -7.14 12.10
CA PRO A 86 -3.10 -6.94 11.96
C PRO A 86 -3.65 -7.51 10.64
N ARG A 87 -4.74 -8.26 10.72
CA ARG A 87 -5.42 -8.83 9.55
C ARG A 87 -4.54 -9.75 8.70
N GLN A 88 -3.54 -10.38 9.32
CA GLN A 88 -2.68 -11.37 8.67
C GLN A 88 -2.95 -12.75 9.24
N HIS A 89 -2.45 -13.75 8.54
CA HIS A 89 -2.63 -15.16 8.81
C HIS A 89 -1.35 -15.80 9.36
N ALA A 90 -1.48 -16.97 9.95
CA ALA A 90 -0.37 -17.85 10.29
C ALA A 90 -0.78 -19.30 10.08
N LEU A 91 -0.02 -20.01 9.26
CA LEU A 91 -0.28 -21.38 8.87
C LEU A 91 0.51 -22.37 9.73
N PHE A 92 -0.15 -23.40 10.27
CA PHE A 92 0.44 -24.47 11.05
C PHE A 92 0.23 -25.82 10.38
N TRP A 93 1.31 -26.54 10.11
CA TRP A 93 1.30 -27.85 9.46
C TRP A 93 1.00 -28.97 10.48
N ALA A 94 -0.05 -29.73 10.25
CA ALA A 94 -0.44 -30.86 11.08
C ALA A 94 0.25 -32.16 10.57
N ASP A 95 1.58 -32.22 10.67
CA ASP A 95 2.39 -33.28 10.10
C ASP A 95 3.05 -34.20 11.13
N ASN A 96 2.79 -33.95 12.42
CA ASN A 96 3.41 -34.66 13.55
C ASN A 96 4.96 -34.58 13.55
N LYS A 97 5.52 -33.49 13.05
CA LYS A 97 6.96 -33.26 12.90
C LYS A 97 7.41 -31.94 13.54
N ALA A 98 7.08 -31.74 14.81
CA ALA A 98 7.41 -30.51 15.53
C ALA A 98 8.94 -30.18 15.56
N SER A 99 9.80 -31.16 15.24
CA SER A 99 11.24 -30.93 15.08
C SER A 99 11.62 -30.12 13.85
N ARG A 100 10.70 -29.95 12.89
CA ARG A 100 10.93 -29.14 11.68
C ARG A 100 10.83 -27.64 11.91
N GLY A 101 10.20 -27.20 12.99
CA GLY A 101 10.09 -25.77 13.33
C GLY A 101 8.80 -25.40 14.03
N THR A 102 8.68 -24.11 14.33
CA THR A 102 7.58 -23.53 15.11
C THR A 102 6.18 -23.77 14.51
N PHE A 103 6.09 -23.90 13.21
CA PHE A 103 4.82 -24.03 12.49
C PHE A 103 4.47 -25.48 12.15
N HIS A 104 5.23 -26.47 12.68
CA HIS A 104 4.95 -27.90 12.54
C HIS A 104 4.42 -28.46 13.85
N LEU A 105 3.18 -28.94 13.80
CA LEU A 105 2.49 -29.46 14.96
C LEU A 105 2.97 -30.87 15.31
N ASN A 106 2.76 -31.29 16.56
CA ASN A 106 3.06 -32.64 17.05
C ASN A 106 1.84 -33.58 16.93
N PHE A 107 0.92 -33.31 16.03
CA PHE A 107 -0.24 -34.15 15.73
C PHE A 107 -0.63 -34.01 14.26
N THR A 108 -1.48 -34.94 13.80
CA THR A 108 -2.08 -34.94 12.46
C THR A 108 -3.58 -34.78 12.57
N LEU A 109 -4.20 -34.43 11.44
CA LEU A 109 -5.66 -34.43 11.26
C LEU A 109 -6.09 -35.78 10.69
N ASP A 110 -7.23 -36.31 11.14
CA ASP A 110 -7.78 -37.58 10.68
C ASP A 110 -8.80 -37.33 9.56
N PRO A 111 -8.59 -37.83 8.35
CA PRO A 111 -9.52 -37.65 7.24
C PRO A 111 -10.89 -38.33 7.44
N GLU A 112 -10.91 -39.43 8.18
CA GLU A 112 -12.11 -40.28 8.33
C GLU A 112 -12.98 -39.88 9.52
N ARG A 113 -12.43 -39.08 10.43
CA ARG A 113 -13.08 -38.68 11.67
C ARG A 113 -13.30 -37.18 11.72
N GLU A 114 -14.18 -36.80 12.61
CA GLU A 114 -14.34 -35.42 13.01
C GLU A 114 -13.08 -34.92 13.72
N ASN A 115 -12.57 -33.75 13.30
CA ASN A 115 -11.42 -33.12 13.93
C ASN A 115 -11.85 -31.89 14.69
N THR A 116 -11.74 -31.91 16.01
CA THR A 116 -11.95 -30.72 16.82
C THR A 116 -10.61 -30.11 17.18
N ILE A 117 -10.40 -28.87 16.80
CA ILE A 117 -9.18 -28.11 17.01
C ILE A 117 -9.46 -26.99 18.00
N PHE A 118 -8.57 -26.83 18.97
CA PHE A 118 -8.64 -25.82 20.00
C PHE A 118 -7.37 -24.99 20.02
N ILE A 119 -7.52 -23.70 20.27
CA ILE A 119 -6.41 -22.82 20.62
C ILE A 119 -6.62 -22.29 22.04
N PHE A 120 -5.61 -22.49 22.91
CA PHE A 120 -5.60 -22.00 24.28
C PHE A 120 -4.56 -20.91 24.45
N ASP A 121 -4.80 -20.00 25.39
CA ASP A 121 -3.85 -18.98 25.78
C ASP A 121 -2.60 -19.60 26.45
N SER A 122 -1.60 -18.80 26.66
CA SER A 122 -0.33 -19.13 27.28
C SER A 122 -0.45 -19.69 28.70
N ASP A 123 -1.59 -19.52 29.37
CA ASP A 123 -1.91 -20.15 30.64
C ASP A 123 -2.25 -21.65 30.50
N GLY A 124 -2.57 -22.10 29.26
CA GLY A 124 -2.97 -23.47 28.94
C GLY A 124 -4.32 -23.88 29.56
N LYS A 125 -5.18 -22.92 29.87
CA LYS A 125 -6.51 -23.11 30.46
C LYS A 125 -7.59 -22.28 29.76
N THR A 126 -7.28 -21.04 29.40
CA THR A 126 -8.22 -20.14 28.76
C THR A 126 -8.36 -20.51 27.29
N LEU A 127 -9.53 -20.98 26.90
CA LEU A 127 -9.86 -21.24 25.50
C LEU A 127 -10.01 -19.93 24.75
N ILE A 128 -9.26 -19.77 23.68
CA ILE A 128 -9.34 -18.62 22.78
C ILE A 128 -10.38 -18.87 21.70
N ASP A 129 -10.24 -20.00 20.99
CA ASP A 129 -11.16 -20.38 19.92
C ASP A 129 -11.19 -21.90 19.72
N LYS A 130 -12.25 -22.38 19.06
CA LYS A 130 -12.37 -23.79 18.69
C LYS A 130 -13.12 -23.95 17.38
N VAL A 131 -12.78 -24.98 16.63
CA VAL A 131 -13.52 -25.40 15.44
C VAL A 131 -13.68 -26.91 15.44
N THR A 132 -14.79 -27.37 14.92
CA THR A 132 -15.03 -28.79 14.65
C THR A 132 -15.19 -28.96 13.15
N VAL A 133 -14.23 -29.64 12.54
CA VAL A 133 -14.21 -29.98 11.13
C VAL A 133 -14.94 -31.28 10.93
N PRO A 134 -16.00 -31.38 10.13
CA PRO A 134 -16.77 -32.58 9.90
C PRO A 134 -15.90 -33.71 9.31
N ALA A 135 -16.27 -34.95 9.57
CA ALA A 135 -15.65 -36.11 8.94
C ALA A 135 -15.92 -36.17 7.41
N GLY A 136 -15.10 -36.93 6.68
CA GLY A 136 -15.29 -37.15 5.25
C GLY A 136 -14.91 -35.95 4.37
N GLN A 137 -13.90 -35.19 4.81
CA GLN A 137 -13.34 -34.10 4.00
C GLN A 137 -12.76 -34.65 2.69
N LYS A 138 -12.95 -33.91 1.61
CA LYS A 138 -12.40 -34.26 0.30
C LYS A 138 -10.95 -33.78 0.18
N PRO A 139 -10.11 -34.46 -0.64
CA PRO A 139 -8.79 -33.98 -0.96
C PRO A 139 -8.84 -32.54 -1.55
N ASP A 140 -7.90 -31.69 -1.10
CA ASP A 140 -7.74 -30.31 -1.54
C ASP A 140 -9.01 -29.44 -1.42
N VAL A 141 -9.86 -29.77 -0.45
CA VAL A 141 -11.04 -29.00 -0.10
C VAL A 141 -10.92 -28.63 1.38
N SER A 142 -10.93 -27.35 1.67
CA SER A 142 -10.80 -26.83 3.03
C SER A 142 -12.15 -26.55 3.68
N TYR A 143 -12.14 -26.54 5.00
CA TYR A 143 -13.25 -26.10 5.83
C TYR A 143 -12.82 -24.83 6.56
N GLY A 144 -13.50 -23.73 6.30
CA GLY A 144 -13.04 -22.42 6.80
C GLY A 144 -14.20 -21.44 7.04
N LEU A 145 -13.85 -20.31 7.60
CA LEU A 145 -14.76 -19.18 7.74
C LEU A 145 -15.08 -18.61 6.34
N THR A 146 -16.34 -18.31 6.08
CA THR A 146 -16.76 -17.70 4.80
C THR A 146 -16.21 -16.30 4.61
N LEU A 147 -15.82 -15.65 5.69
CA LEU A 147 -15.15 -14.36 5.77
C LEU A 147 -14.16 -14.40 6.93
N ASP A 148 -12.94 -13.91 6.72
CA ASP A 148 -11.90 -13.89 7.74
C ASP A 148 -12.37 -13.22 9.04
N GLY A 149 -12.19 -13.92 10.16
CA GLY A 149 -12.65 -13.47 11.47
C GLY A 149 -14.15 -13.38 11.65
N GLY A 150 -14.95 -13.91 10.73
CA GLY A 150 -16.40 -14.07 10.85
C GLY A 150 -16.79 -15.18 11.81
N ASP A 151 -18.07 -15.60 11.77
CA ASP A 151 -18.61 -16.64 12.65
C ASP A 151 -19.20 -17.84 11.88
N THR A 152 -19.26 -17.76 10.55
CA THR A 152 -19.91 -18.80 9.72
C THR A 152 -18.85 -19.71 9.10
N TRP A 153 -18.85 -20.98 9.48
CA TRP A 153 -17.99 -22.00 8.91
C TRP A 153 -18.69 -22.72 7.76
N ALA A 154 -17.96 -22.96 6.68
CA ALA A 154 -18.43 -23.70 5.51
C ALA A 154 -17.26 -24.43 4.81
N THR A 155 -17.62 -25.35 3.94
CA THR A 155 -16.66 -25.88 2.95
C THR A 155 -16.36 -24.77 1.95
N LEU A 156 -15.09 -24.43 1.77
CA LEU A 156 -14.66 -23.39 0.87
C LEU A 156 -14.54 -23.93 -0.56
N GLU A 157 -14.93 -23.10 -1.53
CA GLU A 157 -14.79 -23.45 -2.95
C GLU A 157 -13.33 -23.53 -3.39
N LYS A 158 -12.47 -22.74 -2.76
CA LYS A 158 -11.01 -22.70 -2.96
C LYS A 158 -10.29 -22.72 -1.65
N VAL A 159 -9.16 -23.39 -1.64
CA VAL A 159 -8.21 -23.38 -0.55
C VAL A 159 -7.38 -22.11 -0.63
N THR A 160 -7.30 -21.36 0.48
CA THR A 160 -6.75 -20.00 0.50
C THR A 160 -5.64 -19.81 1.54
N PRO A 161 -4.57 -20.63 1.52
CA PRO A 161 -3.52 -20.55 2.53
C PRO A 161 -2.83 -19.18 2.51
N ASP A 162 -2.70 -18.59 3.69
CA ASP A 162 -2.04 -17.30 3.94
C ASP A 162 -2.67 -16.12 3.18
N THR A 163 -3.98 -16.24 2.85
CA THR A 163 -4.73 -15.20 2.16
C THR A 163 -6.19 -15.21 2.60
N ASN A 164 -6.96 -14.22 2.16
CA ASN A 164 -8.36 -14.09 2.56
C ASN A 164 -9.24 -15.23 2.02
N ASN A 165 -10.10 -15.78 2.86
CA ASN A 165 -11.04 -16.86 2.50
C ASN A 165 -12.04 -16.46 1.41
N LYS A 166 -12.38 -15.19 1.32
CA LYS A 166 -13.20 -14.67 0.23
C LYS A 166 -12.33 -14.42 -1.00
N VAL A 167 -12.18 -15.42 -1.84
CA VAL A 167 -11.55 -15.27 -3.14
C VAL A 167 -12.53 -14.61 -4.09
N LEU A 168 -12.22 -13.42 -4.51
CA LEU A 168 -12.92 -12.73 -5.59
C LEU A 168 -12.33 -13.23 -6.92
N ASP A 169 -12.83 -14.36 -7.42
CA ASP A 169 -12.44 -14.89 -8.73
C ASP A 169 -12.85 -13.98 -9.88
N SER A 170 -13.95 -13.30 -9.70
CA SER A 170 -14.34 -12.16 -10.49
C SER A 170 -14.19 -10.92 -9.61
N ASN A 171 -13.53 -9.92 -10.12
CA ASN A 171 -13.48 -8.64 -9.44
C ASN A 171 -14.91 -8.07 -9.51
N GLU A 172 -15.71 -8.25 -8.46
CA GLU A 172 -17.10 -7.80 -8.37
C GLU A 172 -17.23 -6.33 -8.83
N LYS A 173 -16.18 -5.53 -8.61
CA LYS A 173 -16.11 -4.16 -9.10
C LYS A 173 -15.98 -4.12 -10.62
N ILE A 174 -15.27 -5.05 -11.25
CA ILE A 174 -15.12 -5.13 -12.70
C ILE A 174 -16.42 -5.62 -13.32
N GLU A 175 -17.07 -6.64 -12.73
CA GLU A 175 -18.38 -7.12 -13.21
C GLU A 175 -19.47 -6.07 -13.07
N ASN A 176 -19.55 -5.40 -11.91
CA ASN A 176 -20.46 -4.29 -11.70
C ASN A 176 -20.17 -3.13 -12.68
N PHE A 177 -18.89 -2.88 -12.96
CA PHE A 177 -18.49 -1.88 -13.92
C PHE A 177 -18.88 -2.29 -15.34
N GLN A 178 -18.59 -3.51 -15.75
CA GLN A 178 -18.91 -4.05 -17.06
C GLN A 178 -20.43 -4.13 -17.31
N THR A 179 -21.21 -4.39 -16.25
CA THR A 179 -22.67 -4.43 -16.32
C THR A 179 -23.28 -3.03 -16.39
N ASN A 180 -22.75 -2.06 -15.64
CA ASN A 180 -23.31 -0.71 -15.54
C ASN A 180 -22.76 0.26 -16.61
N ASP A 181 -21.56 0.01 -17.14
CA ASP A 181 -20.93 0.87 -18.16
C ASP A 181 -20.17 0.05 -19.21
N PRO A 182 -20.87 -0.81 -19.99
CA PRO A 182 -20.25 -1.72 -20.96
C PRO A 182 -19.49 -0.99 -22.07
N TRP A 183 -19.78 0.29 -22.31
CA TRP A 183 -19.16 1.13 -23.33
C TRP A 183 -18.14 2.12 -22.78
N GLY A 184 -17.95 2.19 -21.48
CA GLY A 184 -17.03 3.15 -20.84
C GLY A 184 -17.47 4.61 -20.92
N ILE A 185 -18.73 4.87 -21.29
CA ILE A 185 -19.25 6.23 -21.44
C ILE A 185 -19.32 6.94 -20.08
N GLY A 186 -19.78 6.25 -19.04
CA GLY A 186 -19.86 6.80 -17.70
C GLY A 186 -18.48 7.18 -17.16
N MET A 187 -17.48 6.34 -17.38
CA MET A 187 -16.09 6.62 -17.01
C MET A 187 -15.53 7.83 -17.78
N THR A 188 -15.82 7.91 -19.07
CA THR A 188 -15.37 9.03 -19.91
C THR A 188 -15.99 10.35 -19.46
N VAL A 189 -17.30 10.36 -19.22
CA VAL A 189 -18.02 11.57 -18.75
C VAL A 189 -17.53 12.00 -17.37
N THR A 190 -17.34 11.08 -16.45
CA THR A 190 -16.82 11.38 -15.11
C THR A 190 -15.40 11.93 -15.16
N ALA A 191 -14.51 11.35 -15.99
CA ALA A 191 -13.16 11.85 -16.18
C ALA A 191 -13.14 13.28 -16.76
N MET A 192 -13.96 13.55 -17.79
CA MET A 192 -14.11 14.90 -18.34
C MET A 192 -14.68 15.88 -17.31
N ALA A 193 -15.69 15.46 -16.55
CA ALA A 193 -16.30 16.30 -15.51
C ALA A 193 -15.29 16.72 -14.43
N VAL A 194 -14.43 15.81 -14.00
CA VAL A 194 -13.36 16.10 -13.03
C VAL A 194 -12.37 17.13 -13.58
N VAL A 195 -11.96 16.98 -14.85
CA VAL A 195 -11.04 17.93 -15.50
C VAL A 195 -11.69 19.32 -15.62
N PHE A 196 -12.94 19.40 -16.09
CA PHE A 196 -13.65 20.68 -16.19
C PHE A 196 -13.88 21.30 -14.82
N ALA A 197 -14.23 20.52 -13.79
CA ALA A 197 -14.36 21.03 -12.44
C ALA A 197 -13.03 21.63 -11.95
N GLY A 198 -11.91 20.96 -12.21
CA GLY A 198 -10.58 21.48 -11.92
C GLY A 198 -10.27 22.80 -12.62
N LEU A 199 -10.61 22.91 -13.90
CA LEU A 199 -10.43 24.16 -14.66
C LEU A 199 -11.31 25.30 -14.14
N ILE A 200 -12.55 25.02 -13.75
CA ILE A 200 -13.45 26.00 -13.13
C ILE A 200 -12.86 26.50 -11.80
N VAL A 201 -12.39 25.62 -10.95
CA VAL A 201 -11.73 25.99 -9.69
C VAL A 201 -10.51 26.87 -9.94
N LEU A 202 -9.65 26.49 -10.89
CA LEU A 202 -8.49 27.26 -11.31
C LEU A 202 -8.88 28.64 -11.82
N TYR A 203 -9.92 28.73 -12.66
CA TYR A 203 -10.45 30.02 -13.15
C TYR A 203 -10.87 30.92 -11.98
N PHE A 204 -11.61 30.39 -11.01
CA PHE A 204 -12.00 31.16 -9.82
C PHE A 204 -10.82 31.62 -9.00
N LEU A 205 -9.81 30.75 -8.81
CA LEU A 205 -8.58 31.10 -8.09
C LEU A 205 -7.84 32.24 -8.80
N PHE A 206 -7.61 32.16 -10.11
CA PHE A 206 -6.94 33.20 -10.85
C PHE A 206 -7.75 34.50 -10.88
N LYS A 207 -9.07 34.42 -10.99
CA LYS A 207 -9.94 35.57 -10.89
C LYS A 207 -9.82 36.27 -9.53
N GLN A 208 -9.74 35.53 -8.45
CA GLN A 208 -9.54 36.09 -7.11
C GLN A 208 -8.15 36.71 -6.95
N VAL A 209 -7.10 36.00 -7.38
CA VAL A 209 -5.73 36.51 -7.35
C VAL A 209 -5.62 37.79 -8.19
N GLY A 210 -6.22 37.82 -9.38
CA GLY A 210 -6.28 39.04 -10.23
C GLY A 210 -6.95 40.21 -9.54
N ARG A 211 -8.09 39.97 -8.87
CA ARG A 211 -8.77 41.04 -8.10
C ARG A 211 -7.88 41.56 -6.95
N ILE A 212 -7.24 40.68 -6.22
CA ILE A 212 -6.34 41.06 -5.10
C ILE A 212 -5.14 41.85 -5.63
N ALA A 213 -4.54 41.41 -6.75
CA ALA A 213 -3.43 42.10 -7.39
C ALA A 213 -3.81 43.51 -7.85
N ILE A 214 -4.98 43.68 -8.49
CA ILE A 214 -5.50 44.98 -8.91
C ILE A 214 -5.76 45.89 -7.72
N HIS A 215 -6.37 45.38 -6.65
CA HIS A 215 -6.58 46.17 -5.42
C HIS A 215 -5.26 46.54 -4.74
N ALA A 216 -4.27 45.66 -4.72
CA ALA A 216 -2.95 45.94 -4.16
C ALA A 216 -2.20 47.00 -5.00
N SER A 217 -2.28 46.89 -6.33
CA SER A 217 -1.71 47.90 -7.26
C SER A 217 -2.33 49.28 -7.08
N ARG A 218 -3.66 49.36 -7.03
CA ARG A 218 -4.39 50.61 -6.81
C ARG A 218 -3.99 51.28 -5.50
N ARG A 219 -3.94 50.54 -4.40
CA ARG A 219 -3.50 51.04 -3.08
C ARG A 219 -2.06 51.56 -3.10
N ARG A 220 -1.17 50.95 -3.89
CA ARG A 220 0.21 51.43 -4.06
C ARG A 220 0.26 52.72 -4.84
N SER A 221 -0.51 52.81 -5.93
CA SER A 221 -0.61 54.01 -6.77
C SER A 221 -1.21 55.20 -6.00
N GLU A 222 -2.24 54.98 -5.19
CA GLU A 222 -2.84 56.02 -4.28
C GLU A 222 -1.82 56.51 -3.28
N LYS A 223 -1.04 55.64 -2.65
CA LYS A 223 0.05 56.00 -1.70
C LYS A 223 1.20 56.74 -2.36
N ALA A 224 1.42 56.53 -3.67
CA ALA A 224 2.42 57.25 -4.46
C ALA A 224 1.98 58.65 -4.95
N GLY A 225 0.77 59.09 -4.60
CA GLY A 225 0.28 60.44 -4.90
C GLY A 225 -0.20 60.59 -6.36
N LEU A 226 -0.48 59.50 -7.10
CA LEU A 226 -0.99 59.55 -8.44
C LEU A 226 -2.49 59.92 -8.44
N SER A 227 -2.88 60.87 -9.31
CA SER A 227 -4.29 61.34 -9.39
C SER A 227 -5.20 60.28 -10.05
N GLY A 228 -6.51 60.33 -9.74
CA GLY A 228 -7.52 59.34 -9.97
C GLY A 228 -7.65 58.76 -11.40
N ALA A 229 -7.18 59.46 -12.46
CA ALA A 229 -7.17 58.92 -13.83
C ALA A 229 -6.03 57.90 -14.04
N ALA A 230 -4.84 58.17 -13.49
CA ALA A 230 -3.68 57.28 -13.57
C ALA A 230 -3.85 56.03 -12.71
N VAL A 231 -4.58 56.10 -11.60
CA VAL A 231 -4.92 54.96 -10.73
C VAL A 231 -5.90 53.99 -11.41
N LYS A 232 -6.81 54.51 -12.27
CA LYS A 232 -7.74 53.67 -13.04
C LYS A 232 -7.03 52.89 -14.16
N SER A 233 -6.03 53.49 -14.83
CA SER A 233 -5.31 52.83 -15.92
C SER A 233 -4.32 51.77 -15.46
N SER A 234 -3.70 51.96 -14.30
CA SER A 234 -2.63 51.03 -13.78
C SER A 234 -3.11 49.61 -13.42
N GLY A 235 -4.41 49.35 -13.43
CA GLY A 235 -4.96 48.02 -13.14
C GLY A 235 -5.74 47.38 -14.27
N GLN A 236 -5.84 48.03 -15.43
CA GLN A 236 -6.77 47.65 -16.50
C GLN A 236 -6.08 47.39 -17.85
N GLU A 237 -4.74 47.59 -17.90
CA GLU A 237 -4.01 47.28 -19.13
C GLU A 237 -3.82 45.76 -19.23
N SER A 238 -4.30 45.21 -20.36
CA SER A 238 -4.19 43.77 -20.60
C SER A 238 -2.70 43.38 -20.75
N GLY A 239 -2.35 42.16 -20.36
CA GLY A 239 -0.97 41.65 -20.54
C GLY A 239 -0.50 41.70 -21.99
N GLU A 240 -1.41 41.80 -22.96
CA GLU A 240 -1.14 42.00 -24.38
C GLU A 240 -0.49 43.36 -24.67
N ILE A 241 -0.91 44.43 -23.97
CA ILE A 241 -0.31 45.76 -24.10
C ILE A 241 1.12 45.75 -23.58
N PHE A 242 1.37 45.10 -22.43
CA PHE A 242 2.73 44.95 -21.91
C PHE A 242 3.60 44.10 -22.83
N ALA A 243 3.06 43.03 -23.42
CA ALA A 243 3.78 42.21 -24.38
C ALA A 243 4.09 42.98 -25.66
N ALA A 244 3.13 43.79 -26.17
CA ALA A 244 3.35 44.64 -27.35
C ALA A 244 4.41 45.73 -27.08
N ILE A 245 4.39 46.36 -25.91
CA ILE A 245 5.39 47.38 -25.54
C ILE A 245 6.76 46.72 -25.38
N ALA A 246 6.85 45.54 -24.74
CA ALA A 246 8.10 44.80 -24.58
C ALA A 246 8.68 44.38 -25.93
N LEU A 247 7.82 43.92 -26.87
CA LEU A 247 8.22 43.55 -28.22
C LEU A 247 8.73 44.78 -29.00
N ALA A 248 8.02 45.91 -28.93
CA ALA A 248 8.43 47.15 -29.59
C ALA A 248 9.74 47.69 -29.01
N LEU A 249 9.95 47.62 -27.69
CA LEU A 249 11.20 48.00 -27.05
C LEU A 249 12.35 47.06 -27.44
N TYR A 250 12.08 45.78 -27.59
CA TYR A 250 13.04 44.78 -28.05
C TYR A 250 13.48 45.07 -29.49
N GLU A 251 12.53 45.33 -30.40
CA GLU A 251 12.79 45.67 -31.79
C GLU A 251 13.62 46.95 -31.93
N VAL A 252 13.26 48.02 -31.18
CA VAL A 252 14.04 49.27 -31.16
C VAL A 252 15.41 49.10 -30.53
N SER A 253 15.59 48.19 -29.58
CA SER A 253 16.89 47.91 -28.96
C SER A 253 17.81 47.08 -29.85
N GLU A 254 17.27 46.24 -30.74
CA GLU A 254 18.08 45.52 -31.75
C GLU A 254 18.65 46.46 -32.82
N ASP A 255 17.93 47.54 -33.19
CA ASP A 255 18.42 48.51 -34.16
C ASP A 255 19.60 49.39 -33.64
N THR A 256 19.87 49.40 -32.36
CA THR A 256 20.99 50.15 -31.72
C THR A 256 22.24 49.35 -31.54
N HIS A 257 22.22 48.05 -31.84
CA HIS A 257 23.43 47.26 -31.87
C HIS A 257 24.15 47.55 -33.20
N ASP A 258 25.32 48.21 -33.09
CA ASP A 258 26.29 48.32 -34.17
C ASP A 258 26.40 46.99 -34.88
N ILE A 259 26.45 47.01 -36.21
CA ILE A 259 26.77 45.86 -37.04
C ILE A 259 28.24 45.50 -36.71
N GLU A 260 28.45 44.89 -35.58
CA GLU A 260 29.70 44.20 -35.30
C GLU A 260 29.82 43.09 -36.36
N SER A 261 30.77 43.26 -37.24
CA SER A 261 31.20 42.18 -38.13
C SER A 261 31.54 41.00 -37.24
N THR A 262 30.60 40.10 -37.04
CA THR A 262 30.78 38.89 -36.29
C THR A 262 31.76 37.97 -37.01
N VAL A 263 33.05 38.25 -36.86
CA VAL A 263 34.06 37.25 -37.06
C VAL A 263 33.91 36.29 -35.89
N LEU A 264 33.15 35.27 -36.11
CA LEU A 264 33.00 34.16 -35.17
C LEU A 264 34.36 33.45 -35.12
N THR A 265 35.28 33.94 -34.30
CA THR A 265 36.49 33.21 -33.91
C THR A 265 36.02 32.07 -33.01
N MET A 266 35.48 31.02 -33.61
CA MET A 266 35.34 29.73 -32.93
C MET A 266 36.73 29.20 -32.70
N SER A 267 37.34 29.59 -31.60
CA SER A 267 38.44 28.84 -31.01
C SER A 267 37.87 27.46 -30.67
N LYS A 268 38.18 26.44 -31.48
CA LYS A 268 37.93 25.06 -31.14
C LYS A 268 38.73 24.77 -29.87
N VAL A 269 38.12 24.97 -28.72
CA VAL A 269 38.63 24.40 -27.47
C VAL A 269 38.54 22.91 -27.64
N ALA A 270 39.63 22.27 -27.96
CA ALA A 270 39.74 20.82 -27.94
C ALA A 270 39.46 20.38 -26.50
N ARG A 271 38.21 20.07 -26.19
CA ARG A 271 37.85 19.44 -24.91
C ARG A 271 38.51 18.07 -24.89
N ARG A 272 39.60 17.93 -24.16
CA ARG A 272 40.31 16.65 -23.94
C ARG A 272 39.43 15.63 -23.18
N TYR A 273 38.28 16.02 -22.70
CA TYR A 273 37.39 15.16 -21.95
C TYR A 273 35.92 15.47 -22.28
N SER A 274 35.21 14.49 -22.80
CA SER A 274 33.76 14.48 -22.87
C SER A 274 33.27 13.31 -21.99
N PRO A 275 32.21 13.48 -21.23
CA PRO A 275 31.58 12.36 -20.48
C PRO A 275 31.28 11.15 -21.36
N TRP A 276 31.12 11.36 -22.66
CA TRP A 276 30.86 10.32 -23.67
C TRP A 276 32.14 9.77 -24.34
N ASN A 277 33.30 10.39 -24.13
CA ASN A 277 34.59 9.82 -24.49
C ASN A 277 35.07 8.93 -23.36
N SER A 278 34.45 7.75 -23.22
CA SER A 278 34.94 6.80 -22.24
C SER A 278 36.36 6.41 -22.55
N LYS A 279 37.19 6.28 -21.53
CA LYS A 279 38.59 5.80 -21.62
C LYS A 279 38.77 4.50 -22.42
N ILE A 280 37.65 3.76 -22.64
CA ILE A 280 37.59 2.54 -23.44
C ILE A 280 38.08 2.76 -24.88
N TYR A 281 37.83 3.92 -25.49
CA TYR A 281 38.30 4.20 -26.86
C TYR A 281 39.78 4.60 -26.91
N GLY A 282 40.34 5.11 -25.81
CA GLY A 282 41.79 5.40 -25.70
C GLY A 282 42.64 4.15 -25.46
N LEU A 283 42.04 3.05 -24.98
CA LEU A 283 42.72 1.77 -24.74
C LEU A 283 42.92 0.93 -26.03
N ARG A 284 42.36 1.35 -27.17
CA ARG A 284 42.53 0.65 -28.45
C ARG A 284 43.90 0.95 -29.12
N ASN A 285 44.63 1.92 -28.66
CA ASN A 285 45.98 2.15 -29.14
C ASN A 285 46.98 1.48 -28.20
N LEU A 286 47.39 0.28 -28.54
CA LEU A 286 48.50 -0.41 -27.88
C LEU A 286 49.76 0.48 -27.98
N PRO A 287 50.49 0.71 -26.86
CA PRO A 287 51.75 1.45 -26.91
C PRO A 287 52.72 0.68 -27.80
N ALA A 288 53.27 1.38 -28.81
CA ALA A 288 54.33 0.83 -29.63
C ALA A 288 55.50 0.40 -28.73
N ARG A 289 55.87 -0.87 -28.77
CA ARG A 289 57.09 -1.38 -28.13
C ARG A 289 58.26 -0.66 -28.73
N ARG A 290 59.00 0.07 -27.88
CA ARG A 290 60.41 0.46 -28.16
C ARG A 290 61.32 -0.70 -27.87
#